data_10f99940813554c87c86e6ec584f7ea6
#
_entry.id   10f99940813554c87c86e6ec584f7ea6
#
_cell.length_a   1.000
_cell.length_b   1.000
_cell.length_c   1.000
_cell.angle_alpha   90.00
_cell.angle_beta   90.00
_cell.angle_gamma   90.00
#
_symmetry.space_group_name_H-M   'P 1'
#
loop_
_entity.id
_entity.type
_entity.pdbx_description
1 polymer ?
#
loop_
_entity_poly.entity_id
_entity_poly.type
_entity_poly.pdbx_seq_one_letter_code
_entity_poly.pdbx_strand_id
1 'polypeptide(L)'
;MAAFEELNVADEKKEMIAMPRHSFIQMTKLHNVMGRIDYITSTVKQENLYAIYATQPLRSFWKDLAKCNREEFTKSGTIGKCIEARELIIALPEGLYHYEHDYLIKHFAMDFKKKYCVDCYAALHHNKRKTNFHIHLIFAERTKLEKPVVKVAARNMFYDERGKYVCTKKEILDESGNIRNCLLYTSDAA
;
A
#
# COMPACT_ATOMS: atom_id res chain seq x y z
N MET A 1 -18.16 -46.89 19.32
CA MET A 1 -17.94 -45.44 19.47
C MET A 1 -16.55 -44.97 18.97
N ALA A 2 -15.51 -45.78 19.01
CA ALA A 2 -14.17 -45.39 18.55
C ALA A 2 -14.01 -45.20 17.02
N ALA A 3 -14.80 -45.88 16.18
CA ALA A 3 -14.71 -45.77 14.72
C ALA A 3 -15.32 -44.48 14.12
N PHE A 4 -16.20 -43.82 14.85
CA PHE A 4 -16.78 -42.54 14.39
C PHE A 4 -15.91 -41.32 14.66
N GLU A 5 -15.06 -41.37 15.68
CA GLU A 5 -14.08 -40.28 15.95
C GLU A 5 -12.88 -40.29 14.99
N GLU A 6 -12.45 -41.49 14.56
CA GLU A 6 -11.34 -41.57 13.57
C GLU A 6 -11.74 -41.07 12.17
N LEU A 7 -13.01 -41.24 11.76
CA LEU A 7 -13.51 -40.72 10.49
C LEU A 7 -13.60 -39.19 10.47
N ASN A 8 -14.00 -38.56 11.58
CA ASN A 8 -14.03 -37.10 11.67
C ASN A 8 -12.64 -36.45 11.70
N VAL A 9 -11.68 -37.07 12.40
CA VAL A 9 -10.29 -36.55 12.44
C VAL A 9 -9.58 -36.70 11.10
N ALA A 10 -9.92 -37.74 10.32
CA ALA A 10 -9.37 -37.92 8.98
C ALA A 10 -9.94 -36.91 7.95
N ASP A 11 -11.21 -36.57 8.07
CA ASP A 11 -11.88 -35.56 7.22
C ASP A 11 -11.42 -34.13 7.58
N GLU A 12 -11.29 -33.79 8.86
CA GLU A 12 -10.72 -32.52 9.28
C GLU A 12 -9.25 -32.35 8.84
N LYS A 13 -8.43 -33.40 8.88
CA LYS A 13 -7.08 -33.37 8.35
C LYS A 13 -7.04 -33.25 6.82
N LYS A 14 -8.01 -33.80 6.09
CA LYS A 14 -8.11 -33.64 4.64
C LYS A 14 -8.55 -32.24 4.24
N GLU A 15 -9.48 -31.62 4.97
CA GLU A 15 -9.86 -30.22 4.75
C GLU A 15 -8.70 -29.25 5.05
N MET A 16 -7.92 -29.49 6.10
CA MET A 16 -6.72 -28.68 6.39
C MET A 16 -5.59 -28.81 5.35
N ILE A 17 -5.52 -29.94 4.63
CA ILE A 17 -4.50 -30.16 3.57
C ILE A 17 -4.97 -29.53 2.24
N ALA A 18 -6.26 -29.27 2.06
CA ALA A 18 -6.84 -28.60 0.89
C ALA A 18 -6.84 -27.05 1.01
N MET A 19 -6.04 -26.47 1.89
CA MET A 19 -5.80 -25.02 1.87
C MET A 19 -5.29 -24.61 0.50
N PRO A 20 -6.00 -23.73 -0.22
CA PRO A 20 -5.59 -23.36 -1.55
C PRO A 20 -4.20 -22.73 -1.50
N ARG A 21 -3.28 -23.26 -2.28
CA ARG A 21 -1.87 -22.81 -2.39
C ARG A 21 -1.69 -21.39 -2.93
N HIS A 22 -2.73 -20.55 -2.95
CA HIS A 22 -2.78 -19.30 -3.69
C HIS A 22 -3.23 -18.08 -2.88
N SER A 23 -3.12 -18.09 -1.54
CA SER A 23 -3.20 -16.85 -0.81
C SER A 23 -1.87 -16.11 -0.93
N PHE A 24 -1.84 -15.10 -1.79
CA PHE A 24 -0.70 -14.21 -1.90
C PHE A 24 -1.15 -12.75 -1.85
N ILE A 25 -0.24 -11.89 -1.43
CA ILE A 25 -0.41 -10.45 -1.49
C ILE A 25 0.67 -9.90 -2.41
N GLN A 26 0.25 -9.24 -3.47
CA GLN A 26 1.15 -8.54 -4.39
C GLN A 26 0.96 -7.05 -4.26
N MET A 27 2.06 -6.30 -4.15
CA MET A 27 2.02 -4.84 -4.14
C MET A 27 2.60 -4.26 -5.43
N THR A 28 1.87 -3.34 -6.05
CA THR A 28 2.29 -2.64 -7.26
C THR A 28 2.30 -1.13 -7.07
N LYS A 29 3.16 -0.43 -7.82
CA LYS A 29 3.24 1.02 -7.87
C LYS A 29 2.29 1.55 -8.94
N LEU A 30 1.48 2.55 -8.61
CA LEU A 30 0.57 3.18 -9.55
C LEU A 30 1.09 4.57 -9.95
N HIS A 31 1.14 4.80 -11.24
CA HIS A 31 1.50 6.08 -11.86
C HIS A 31 0.30 6.84 -12.44
N ASN A 32 -0.88 6.24 -12.36
CA ASN A 32 -2.17 6.81 -12.72
C ASN A 32 -3.26 6.20 -11.83
N VAL A 33 -3.43 6.76 -10.64
CA VAL A 33 -4.40 6.26 -9.66
C VAL A 33 -5.84 6.35 -10.16
N MET A 34 -6.20 7.44 -10.85
CA MET A 34 -7.56 7.63 -11.35
C MET A 34 -7.92 6.58 -12.42
N GLY A 35 -7.03 6.38 -13.39
CA GLY A 35 -7.24 5.36 -14.41
C GLY A 35 -7.32 3.94 -13.83
N ARG A 36 -6.60 3.68 -12.73
CA ARG A 36 -6.67 2.39 -12.05
C ARG A 36 -7.97 2.20 -11.28
N ILE A 37 -8.44 3.22 -10.55
CA ILE A 37 -9.75 3.21 -9.89
C ILE A 37 -10.84 2.94 -10.93
N ASP A 38 -10.83 3.67 -12.05
CA ASP A 38 -11.81 3.48 -13.13
C ASP A 38 -11.77 2.06 -13.72
N TYR A 39 -10.58 1.47 -13.79
CA TYR A 39 -10.42 0.12 -14.30
C TYR A 39 -11.00 -0.94 -13.36
N ILE A 40 -10.65 -0.90 -12.06
CA ILE A 40 -11.08 -1.93 -11.10
C ILE A 40 -12.56 -1.83 -10.74
N THR A 41 -13.20 -0.66 -10.96
CA THR A 41 -14.61 -0.41 -10.65
C THR A 41 -15.52 -0.48 -11.88
N SER A 42 -14.97 -0.72 -13.07
CA SER A 42 -15.74 -0.76 -14.29
C SER A 42 -16.46 -2.10 -14.45
N THR A 43 -17.77 -2.12 -14.41
CA THR A 43 -18.59 -3.30 -14.69
C THR A 43 -18.46 -3.81 -16.14
N VAL A 44 -18.06 -2.94 -17.06
CA VAL A 44 -17.82 -3.30 -18.47
C VAL A 44 -16.49 -4.04 -18.66
N LYS A 45 -15.45 -3.62 -17.95
CA LYS A 45 -14.10 -4.20 -18.04
C LYS A 45 -13.89 -5.38 -17.10
N GLN A 46 -14.65 -5.43 -16.04
CA GLN A 46 -14.57 -6.43 -14.97
C GLN A 46 -15.88 -7.22 -14.90
N GLU A 47 -15.99 -8.25 -15.72
CA GLU A 47 -17.20 -9.09 -15.82
C GLU A 47 -17.60 -9.74 -14.48
N ASN A 48 -16.63 -10.01 -13.60
CA ASN A 48 -16.82 -10.65 -12.30
C ASN A 48 -16.54 -9.69 -11.14
N LEU A 49 -16.97 -8.44 -11.25
CA LEU A 49 -16.95 -7.46 -10.16
C LEU A 49 -18.16 -7.70 -9.25
N TYR A 50 -17.91 -7.94 -7.96
CA TYR A 50 -18.94 -8.26 -6.98
C TYR A 50 -19.30 -7.09 -6.07
N ALA A 51 -18.28 -6.38 -5.58
CA ALA A 51 -18.48 -5.29 -4.66
C ALA A 51 -17.38 -4.24 -4.76
N ILE A 52 -17.71 -3.01 -4.39
CA ILE A 52 -16.79 -1.87 -4.33
C ILE A 52 -16.97 -1.19 -2.98
N TYR A 53 -15.86 -0.88 -2.32
CA TYR A 53 -15.89 -0.08 -1.10
C TYR A 53 -14.73 0.91 -1.06
N ALA A 54 -15.01 2.14 -0.64
CA ALA A 54 -14.01 3.18 -0.45
C ALA A 54 -14.17 3.85 0.91
N THR A 55 -13.09 3.94 1.68
CA THR A 55 -13.09 4.73 2.92
C THR A 55 -13.13 6.23 2.63
N GLN A 56 -12.72 6.63 1.43
CA GLN A 56 -12.87 7.95 0.87
C GLN A 56 -13.43 7.85 -0.56
N PRO A 57 -14.76 7.97 -0.74
CA PRO A 57 -15.41 7.75 -2.03
C PRO A 57 -15.27 8.93 -3.00
N LEU A 58 -14.91 10.14 -2.50
CA LEU A 58 -14.79 11.33 -3.33
C LEU A 58 -13.65 11.22 -4.33
N ARG A 59 -13.97 11.21 -5.61
CA ARG A 59 -12.98 11.14 -6.70
C ARG A 59 -12.03 12.35 -6.71
N SER A 60 -12.53 13.53 -6.32
CA SER A 60 -11.72 14.75 -6.19
C SER A 60 -10.57 14.56 -5.21
N PHE A 61 -10.79 13.85 -4.08
CA PHE A 61 -9.75 13.52 -3.11
C PHE A 61 -8.57 12.79 -3.77
N TRP A 62 -8.84 11.73 -4.51
CA TRP A 62 -7.81 10.93 -5.19
C TRP A 62 -7.08 11.71 -6.28
N LYS A 63 -7.81 12.56 -7.01
CA LYS A 63 -7.25 13.46 -8.02
C LYS A 63 -6.32 14.50 -7.41
N ASP A 64 -6.73 15.14 -6.31
CA ASP A 64 -5.94 16.13 -5.60
C ASP A 64 -4.68 15.48 -4.99
N LEU A 65 -4.82 14.30 -4.40
CA LEU A 65 -3.72 13.56 -3.80
C LEU A 65 -2.67 13.17 -4.87
N ALA A 66 -3.11 12.70 -6.02
CA ALA A 66 -2.24 12.41 -7.15
C ALA A 66 -1.52 13.66 -7.66
N LYS A 67 -2.23 14.80 -7.73
CA LYS A 67 -1.66 16.09 -8.11
C LYS A 67 -0.57 16.53 -7.13
N CYS A 68 -0.85 16.49 -5.83
CA CYS A 68 0.13 16.81 -4.79
C CYS A 68 1.38 15.92 -4.87
N ASN A 69 1.20 14.61 -5.08
CA ASN A 69 2.31 13.67 -5.23
C ASN A 69 3.19 14.02 -6.45
N ARG A 70 2.59 14.37 -7.58
CA ARG A 70 3.33 14.80 -8.80
C ARG A 70 4.09 16.09 -8.56
N GLU A 71 3.47 17.09 -7.94
CA GLU A 71 4.11 18.38 -7.63
C GLU A 71 5.32 18.20 -6.73
N GLU A 72 5.20 17.39 -5.66
CA GLU A 72 6.33 17.10 -4.78
C GLU A 72 7.42 16.29 -5.47
N PHE A 73 7.04 15.32 -6.31
CA PHE A 73 7.99 14.55 -7.10
C PHE A 73 8.80 15.44 -8.03
N THR A 74 8.14 16.37 -8.72
CA THR A 74 8.81 17.34 -9.60
C THR A 74 9.77 18.25 -8.82
N LYS A 75 9.33 18.75 -7.65
CA LYS A 75 10.17 19.58 -6.78
C LYS A 75 11.40 18.84 -6.24
N SER A 76 11.32 17.52 -6.07
CA SER A 76 12.42 16.70 -5.55
C SER A 76 13.57 16.52 -6.55
N GLY A 77 13.37 16.82 -7.83
CA GLY A 77 14.36 16.59 -8.90
C GLY A 77 14.66 15.10 -9.15
N THR A 78 13.87 14.19 -8.60
CA THR A 78 14.07 12.75 -8.75
C THR A 78 13.80 12.32 -10.20
N ILE A 79 14.70 11.54 -10.78
CA ILE A 79 14.54 10.97 -12.12
C ILE A 79 13.60 9.77 -12.05
N GLY A 80 12.65 9.66 -12.99
CA GLY A 80 11.74 8.52 -13.09
C GLY A 80 10.28 8.92 -13.17
N LYS A 81 9.39 7.99 -12.79
CA LYS A 81 7.94 8.21 -12.78
C LYS A 81 7.43 8.40 -11.36
N CYS A 82 6.61 9.43 -11.15
CA CYS A 82 5.95 9.65 -9.88
C CYS A 82 5.07 8.46 -9.49
N ILE A 83 5.15 8.02 -8.25
CA ILE A 83 4.22 7.05 -7.67
C ILE A 83 3.06 7.85 -7.06
N GLU A 84 1.89 7.76 -7.66
CA GLU A 84 0.68 8.46 -7.19
C GLU A 84 0.00 7.72 -6.05
N ALA A 85 0.00 6.38 -6.13
CA ALA A 85 -0.57 5.47 -5.13
C ALA A 85 0.07 4.09 -5.24
N ARG A 86 -0.35 3.18 -4.36
CA ARG A 86 -0.02 1.76 -4.44
C ARG A 86 -1.28 0.94 -4.50
N GLU A 87 -1.16 -0.27 -5.02
CA GLU A 87 -2.22 -1.26 -5.05
C GLU A 87 -1.74 -2.55 -4.41
N LEU A 88 -2.55 -3.09 -3.53
CA LEU A 88 -2.45 -4.47 -3.07
C LEU A 88 -3.45 -5.31 -3.85
N ILE A 89 -2.98 -6.42 -4.40
CA ILE A 89 -3.83 -7.49 -4.91
C ILE A 89 -3.75 -8.61 -3.88
N ILE A 90 -4.89 -8.88 -3.23
CA ILE A 90 -5.00 -9.82 -2.11
C ILE A 90 -5.82 -11.00 -2.58
N ALA A 91 -5.18 -12.15 -2.83
CA ALA A 91 -5.91 -13.37 -3.16
C ALA A 91 -6.64 -13.88 -1.91
N LEU A 92 -7.90 -14.22 -2.08
CA LEU A 92 -8.76 -14.74 -1.03
C LEU A 92 -9.01 -16.23 -1.25
N PRO A 93 -9.19 -17.01 -0.16
CA PRO A 93 -9.72 -18.36 -0.25
C PRO A 93 -11.09 -18.37 -0.95
N GLU A 94 -11.32 -19.32 -1.86
CA GLU A 94 -12.59 -19.44 -2.57
C GLU A 94 -13.79 -19.65 -1.63
N GLY A 95 -13.59 -20.23 -0.45
CA GLY A 95 -14.63 -20.37 0.57
C GLY A 95 -15.24 -19.05 1.04
N LEU A 96 -14.49 -17.94 0.92
CA LEU A 96 -15.00 -16.61 1.25
C LEU A 96 -15.97 -16.05 0.21
N TYR A 97 -16.08 -16.66 -0.98
CA TYR A 97 -17.06 -16.28 -2.00
C TYR A 97 -18.52 -16.41 -1.54
N HIS A 98 -18.79 -17.30 -0.58
CA HIS A 98 -20.14 -17.51 -0.03
C HIS A 98 -20.57 -16.46 1.00
N TYR A 99 -19.64 -15.60 1.44
CA TYR A 99 -19.98 -14.51 2.33
C TYR A 99 -20.58 -13.33 1.55
N GLU A 100 -21.30 -12.48 2.27
CA GLU A 100 -21.84 -11.25 1.72
C GLU A 100 -20.68 -10.34 1.28
N HIS A 101 -20.63 -10.03 -0.02
CA HIS A 101 -19.48 -9.39 -0.67
C HIS A 101 -19.23 -7.97 -0.20
N ASP A 102 -20.31 -7.18 0.02
CA ASP A 102 -20.19 -5.80 0.51
C ASP A 102 -19.66 -5.77 1.95
N TYR A 103 -20.11 -6.71 2.78
CA TYR A 103 -19.59 -6.85 4.14
C TYR A 103 -18.12 -7.23 4.11
N LEU A 104 -17.74 -8.22 3.30
CA LEU A 104 -16.38 -8.71 3.20
C LEU A 104 -15.41 -7.61 2.80
N ILE A 105 -15.68 -6.89 1.70
CA ILE A 105 -14.80 -5.84 1.21
C ILE A 105 -14.72 -4.65 2.16
N LYS A 106 -15.85 -4.28 2.79
CA LYS A 106 -15.90 -3.22 3.80
C LYS A 106 -15.03 -3.57 5.00
N HIS A 107 -15.10 -4.80 5.48
CA HIS A 107 -14.31 -5.27 6.61
C HIS A 107 -12.81 -5.15 6.31
N PHE A 108 -12.34 -5.67 5.17
CA PHE A 108 -10.94 -5.54 4.74
C PHE A 108 -10.48 -4.09 4.63
N ALA A 109 -11.28 -3.23 4.00
CA ALA A 109 -10.92 -1.83 3.80
C ALA A 109 -10.88 -1.03 5.11
N MET A 110 -11.83 -1.28 6.02
CA MET A 110 -11.89 -0.61 7.32
C MET A 110 -10.75 -1.06 8.24
N ASP A 111 -10.42 -2.34 8.26
CA ASP A 111 -9.29 -2.85 9.04
C ASP A 111 -7.96 -2.31 8.51
N PHE A 112 -7.82 -2.22 7.18
CA PHE A 112 -6.66 -1.59 6.56
C PHE A 112 -6.53 -0.14 6.99
N LYS A 113 -7.61 0.65 6.88
CA LYS A 113 -7.61 2.05 7.33
C LYS A 113 -7.29 2.19 8.81
N LYS A 114 -7.88 1.34 9.66
CA LYS A 114 -7.64 1.36 11.10
C LYS A 114 -6.18 1.07 11.45
N LYS A 115 -5.57 0.11 10.74
CA LYS A 115 -4.18 -0.31 10.99
C LYS A 115 -3.15 0.67 10.48
N TYR A 116 -3.35 1.22 9.29
CA TYR A 116 -2.35 2.04 8.59
C TYR A 116 -2.67 3.53 8.56
N CYS A 117 -3.84 3.95 9.06
CA CYS A 117 -4.30 5.34 9.09
C CYS A 117 -4.31 6.03 7.70
N VAL A 118 -4.52 5.26 6.63
CA VAL A 118 -4.62 5.77 5.26
C VAL A 118 -5.95 5.41 4.63
N ASP A 119 -6.44 6.28 3.75
CA ASP A 119 -7.64 6.01 2.98
C ASP A 119 -7.37 5.02 1.85
N CYS A 120 -8.36 4.20 1.53
CA CYS A 120 -8.26 3.21 0.48
C CYS A 120 -9.54 3.15 -0.38
N TYR A 121 -9.35 2.62 -1.60
CA TYR A 121 -10.39 2.30 -2.56
C TYR A 121 -10.26 0.83 -2.93
N ALA A 122 -11.28 0.04 -2.70
CA ALA A 122 -11.21 -1.41 -2.86
C ALA A 122 -12.30 -1.93 -3.81
N ALA A 123 -11.98 -2.99 -4.55
CA ALA A 123 -12.89 -3.70 -5.42
C ALA A 123 -12.66 -5.22 -5.31
N LEU A 124 -13.73 -5.97 -5.20
CA LEU A 124 -13.74 -7.41 -5.04
C LEU A 124 -14.10 -8.09 -6.36
N HIS A 125 -13.24 -8.98 -6.82
CA HIS A 125 -13.33 -9.58 -8.15
C HIS A 125 -13.07 -11.09 -8.13
N HIS A 126 -13.55 -11.75 -9.20
CA HIS A 126 -12.88 -12.93 -9.73
C HIS A 126 -12.16 -12.59 -11.05
N ASN A 127 -11.12 -13.35 -11.38
CA ASN A 127 -10.58 -13.33 -12.73
C ASN A 127 -11.63 -13.87 -13.73
N LYS A 128 -11.40 -13.69 -15.04
CA LYS A 128 -12.35 -14.14 -16.08
C LYS A 128 -12.70 -15.63 -16.01
N ARG A 129 -11.76 -16.46 -15.55
CA ARG A 129 -11.95 -17.92 -15.44
C ARG A 129 -12.58 -18.34 -14.10
N LYS A 130 -12.87 -17.40 -13.20
CA LYS A 130 -13.36 -17.66 -11.84
C LYS A 130 -12.48 -18.63 -11.03
N THR A 131 -11.18 -18.56 -11.21
CA THR A 131 -10.19 -19.40 -10.50
C THR A 131 -9.36 -18.63 -9.49
N ASN A 132 -9.60 -17.33 -9.34
CA ASN A 132 -8.87 -16.48 -8.42
C ASN A 132 -9.79 -15.37 -7.90
N PHE A 133 -10.28 -15.58 -6.69
CA PHE A 133 -11.05 -14.60 -5.93
C PHE A 133 -10.09 -13.65 -5.22
N HIS A 134 -10.23 -12.34 -5.44
CA HIS A 134 -9.25 -11.38 -4.93
C HIS A 134 -9.81 -9.98 -4.73
N ILE A 135 -9.13 -9.23 -3.88
CA ILE A 135 -9.39 -7.82 -3.64
C ILE A 135 -8.28 -7.01 -4.32
N HIS A 136 -8.67 -5.99 -5.09
CA HIS A 136 -7.83 -4.85 -5.42
C HIS A 136 -8.02 -3.78 -4.36
N LEU A 137 -6.97 -3.39 -3.65
CA LEU A 137 -6.99 -2.36 -2.63
C LEU A 137 -5.98 -1.28 -2.98
N ILE A 138 -6.48 -0.12 -3.45
CA ILE A 138 -5.66 1.05 -3.80
C ILE A 138 -5.56 1.96 -2.58
N PHE A 139 -4.35 2.38 -2.25
CA PHE A 139 -4.10 3.31 -1.15
C PHE A 139 -2.95 4.26 -1.50
N ALA A 140 -2.94 5.43 -0.86
CA ALA A 140 -1.82 6.35 -0.95
C ALA A 140 -1.03 6.33 0.36
N GLU A 141 0.29 6.40 0.26
CA GLU A 141 1.18 6.45 1.44
C GLU A 141 1.09 7.80 2.18
N ARG A 142 0.36 8.75 1.60
CA ARG A 142 0.21 10.11 2.12
C ARG A 142 -1.25 10.41 2.38
N THR A 143 -1.50 11.14 3.44
CA THR A 143 -2.82 11.66 3.78
C THR A 143 -2.90 13.14 3.41
N LYS A 144 -4.07 13.59 2.98
CA LYS A 144 -4.33 15.02 2.77
C LYS A 144 -4.53 15.68 4.13
N LEU A 145 -3.69 16.66 4.45
CA LEU A 145 -3.85 17.46 5.65
C LEU A 145 -4.89 18.56 5.40
N GLU A 146 -5.68 18.87 6.42
CA GLU A 146 -6.67 19.97 6.35
C GLU A 146 -5.99 21.34 6.19
N LYS A 147 -4.83 21.50 6.82
CA LYS A 147 -4.01 22.72 6.73
C LYS A 147 -2.61 22.37 6.24
N PRO A 148 -2.02 23.22 5.38
CA PRO A 148 -0.63 23.05 4.99
C PRO A 148 0.27 23.10 6.23
N VAL A 149 1.16 22.12 6.35
CA VAL A 149 2.20 22.08 7.40
C VAL A 149 3.53 22.33 6.73
N VAL A 150 4.32 23.24 7.31
CA VAL A 150 5.69 23.47 6.85
C VAL A 150 6.50 22.20 7.09
N LYS A 151 7.07 21.67 6.02
CA LYS A 151 7.87 20.45 6.08
C LYS A 151 9.26 20.80 6.57
N VAL A 152 9.54 20.52 7.82
CA VAL A 152 10.89 20.63 8.38
C VAL A 152 11.68 19.39 7.95
N ALA A 153 12.83 19.59 7.30
CA ALA A 153 13.73 18.49 6.93
C ALA A 153 14.37 17.92 8.21
N ALA A 154 13.89 16.75 8.64
CA ALA A 154 14.41 16.04 9.82
C ALA A 154 15.70 15.24 9.53
N ARG A 155 16.40 15.49 8.44
CA ARG A 155 17.63 14.78 8.08
C ARG A 155 18.84 15.64 8.41
N ASN A 156 19.72 15.10 9.26
CA ASN A 156 21.07 15.63 9.38
C ASN A 156 21.78 15.45 8.03
N MET A 157 22.18 16.55 7.41
CA MET A 157 23.01 16.55 6.22
C MET A 157 24.46 16.62 6.68
N PHE A 158 25.28 15.68 6.21
CA PHE A 158 26.69 15.63 6.56
C PHE A 158 27.52 16.21 5.41
N TYR A 159 28.51 17.02 5.75
CA TYR A 159 29.45 17.61 4.80
C TYR A 159 30.87 17.32 5.26
N ASP A 160 31.76 17.03 4.34
CA ASP A 160 33.19 16.87 4.62
C ASP A 160 33.85 18.22 4.97
N GLU A 161 35.14 18.18 5.31
CA GLU A 161 35.94 19.37 5.66
C GLU A 161 36.02 20.40 4.52
N ARG A 162 35.71 19.97 3.29
CA ARG A 162 35.70 20.82 2.09
C ARG A 162 34.32 21.36 1.76
N GLY A 163 33.32 21.09 2.63
CA GLY A 163 31.94 21.49 2.42
C GLY A 163 31.21 20.67 1.36
N LYS A 164 31.72 19.48 0.95
CA LYS A 164 31.09 18.61 0.01
C LYS A 164 30.13 17.69 0.75
N TYR A 165 28.88 17.54 0.25
CA TYR A 165 27.90 16.63 0.80
C TYR A 165 28.38 15.17 0.78
N VAL A 166 28.20 14.48 1.91
CA VAL A 166 28.52 13.06 2.08
C VAL A 166 27.27 12.29 2.50
N CYS A 167 27.11 11.06 1.99
CA CYS A 167 25.88 10.30 2.15
C CYS A 167 25.71 9.66 3.53
N THR A 168 26.83 9.37 4.21
CA THR A 168 26.80 8.63 5.47
C THR A 168 27.65 9.30 6.55
N LYS A 169 27.22 9.15 7.81
CA LYS A 169 27.99 9.62 8.96
C LYS A 169 29.40 8.99 9.02
N LYS A 170 29.56 7.77 8.51
CA LYS A 170 30.85 7.05 8.52
C LYS A 170 31.94 7.79 7.74
N GLU A 171 31.59 8.51 6.69
CA GLU A 171 32.54 9.23 5.84
C GLU A 171 33.16 10.46 6.52
N ILE A 172 32.56 10.91 7.62
CA ILE A 172 33.03 12.06 8.40
C ILE A 172 33.63 11.66 9.76
N LEU A 173 33.77 10.36 10.03
CA LEU A 173 34.41 9.85 11.24
C LEU A 173 35.92 9.70 11.02
N ASP A 174 36.72 9.96 12.06
CA ASP A 174 38.12 9.60 12.11
C ASP A 174 38.31 8.12 12.50
N GLU A 175 39.55 7.65 12.51
CA GLU A 175 39.90 6.27 12.88
C GLU A 175 39.50 5.91 14.33
N SER A 176 39.32 6.91 15.17
CA SER A 176 38.86 6.78 16.56
C SER A 176 37.36 6.85 16.71
N GLY A 177 36.61 7.02 15.61
CA GLY A 177 35.13 7.10 15.59
C GLY A 177 34.57 8.47 16.01
N ASN A 178 35.39 9.50 16.13
CA ASN A 178 34.96 10.87 16.37
C ASN A 178 34.62 11.58 15.06
N ILE A 179 33.68 12.52 15.13
CA ILE A 179 33.32 13.35 13.98
C ILE A 179 34.53 14.29 13.71
N ARG A 180 35.10 14.19 12.49
CA ARG A 180 36.09 15.15 12.01
C ARG A 180 35.46 16.55 12.00
N ASN A 181 36.27 17.60 11.90
CA ASN A 181 35.79 18.99 11.78
C ASN A 181 34.91 19.16 10.52
N CYS A 182 33.68 18.68 10.59
CA CYS A 182 32.70 18.82 9.53
C CYS A 182 31.63 19.84 9.95
N LEU A 183 31.18 20.63 8.98
CA LEU A 183 30.02 21.50 9.15
C LEU A 183 28.76 20.61 9.24
N LEU A 184 28.22 20.46 10.43
CA LEU A 184 26.91 19.84 10.64
C LEU A 184 25.85 20.92 10.36
N TYR A 185 25.25 20.87 9.16
CA TYR A 185 24.07 21.67 8.91
C TYR A 185 22.85 20.88 9.37
N THR A 186 22.36 21.22 10.56
CA THR A 186 20.95 21.04 10.87
C THR A 186 20.23 22.15 10.13
N SER A 187 19.44 21.82 9.12
CA SER A 187 18.57 22.82 8.52
C SER A 187 17.42 23.09 9.50
N ASP A 188 17.67 23.93 10.48
CA ASP A 188 16.61 24.69 11.11
C ASP A 188 16.11 25.62 10.01
N ALA A 189 14.98 25.27 9.42
CA ALA A 189 14.31 26.13 8.47
C ALA A 189 13.85 27.39 9.21
N ALA A 190 14.51 28.49 8.94
CA ALA A 190 13.97 29.79 9.23
C ALA A 190 12.74 30.07 8.35
#